data_f5f56c654825a1809949cdceb0ba3874
#
_entry.id   f5f56c654825a1809949cdceb0ba3874
#
_cell.length_a   1.000
_cell.length_b   1.000
_cell.length_c   1.000
_cell.angle_alpha   90.00
_cell.angle_beta   90.00
_cell.angle_gamma   90.00
#
_symmetry.space_group_name_H-M   'P 1'
#
loop_
_entity.id
_entity.type
_entity.pdbx_description
1 polymer ?
#
loop_
_entity_poly.entity_id
_entity_poly.type
_entity_poly.pdbx_seq_one_letter_code
_entity_poly.pdbx_strand_id
1 'polypeptide(L)'
;MFREATDDDMVRLRDLERAANEAALAHVFPPDRYPFPADDVLARWALVLADPGAVTLVLDDRWQESLVAYATYDDHSLRHLAVHPDYWGEGLATVAIETALHAMDVRGSTSATLWCLKANHRARRLYDFLGWRMTGERRPAPWTPHPVEVEYTRLIVASDR
;
A
#
# COMPACT_ATOMS: atom_id res chain seq x y z
N MET A 1 -11.03 9.62 -9.36
CA MET A 1 -10.23 8.82 -10.30
C MET A 1 -8.78 8.81 -9.84
N PHE A 2 -8.14 7.65 -9.83
CA PHE A 2 -6.71 7.55 -9.54
C PHE A 2 -5.87 8.20 -10.65
N ARG A 3 -4.81 8.88 -10.25
CA ARG A 3 -3.77 9.44 -11.13
C ARG A 3 -2.39 9.01 -10.66
N GLU A 4 -1.38 9.14 -11.50
CA GLU A 4 -0.01 8.94 -11.06
C GLU A 4 0.43 10.06 -10.12
N ALA A 5 1.20 9.68 -9.10
CA ALA A 5 1.82 10.61 -8.18
C ALA A 5 3.00 11.34 -8.83
N THR A 6 3.26 12.54 -8.37
CA THR A 6 4.44 13.34 -8.70
C THR A 6 5.27 13.63 -7.44
N ASP A 7 6.43 14.25 -7.60
CA ASP A 7 7.27 14.65 -6.46
C ASP A 7 6.54 15.58 -5.50
N ASP A 8 5.58 16.36 -6.00
CA ASP A 8 4.75 17.26 -5.17
C ASP A 8 3.82 16.50 -4.22
N ASP A 9 3.59 15.21 -4.45
CA ASP A 9 2.75 14.37 -3.58
C ASP A 9 3.50 13.78 -2.37
N MET A 10 4.81 13.91 -2.31
CA MET A 10 5.65 13.21 -1.33
C MET A 10 5.23 13.44 0.13
N VAL A 11 4.98 14.69 0.50
CA VAL A 11 4.52 15.03 1.86
C VAL A 11 3.11 14.49 2.13
N ARG A 12 2.22 14.57 1.14
CA ARG A 12 0.84 14.06 1.26
C ARG A 12 0.81 12.53 1.37
N LEU A 13 1.71 11.84 0.67
CA LEU A 13 1.89 10.38 0.79
C LEU A 13 2.34 9.99 2.20
N ARG A 14 3.35 10.69 2.75
CA ARG A 14 3.79 10.48 4.13
C ARG A 14 2.64 10.71 5.12
N ASP A 15 1.89 11.77 4.95
CA ASP A 15 0.82 12.14 5.89
C ASP A 15 -0.33 11.13 5.85
N LEU A 16 -0.68 10.63 4.66
CA LEU A 16 -1.67 9.57 4.52
C LEU A 16 -1.18 8.26 5.16
N GLU A 17 0.06 7.87 4.91
CA GLU A 17 0.65 6.68 5.52
C GLU A 17 0.62 6.77 7.05
N ARG A 18 0.96 7.94 7.61
CA ARG A 18 0.88 8.20 9.04
C ARG A 18 -0.53 8.01 9.58
N ALA A 19 -1.52 8.65 8.98
CA ALA A 19 -2.91 8.55 9.41
C ALA A 19 -3.42 7.10 9.37
N ALA A 20 -3.12 6.37 8.29
CA ALA A 20 -3.53 4.98 8.14
C ALA A 20 -2.83 4.06 9.15
N ASN A 21 -1.53 4.22 9.36
CA ASN A 21 -0.76 3.39 10.29
C ASN A 21 -1.15 3.64 11.74
N GLU A 22 -1.32 4.88 12.15
CA GLU A 22 -1.74 5.20 13.51
C GLU A 22 -3.13 4.64 13.85
N ALA A 23 -4.03 4.62 12.87
CA ALA A 23 -5.36 4.04 13.04
C ALA A 23 -5.39 2.51 13.00
N ALA A 24 -4.58 1.87 12.14
CA ALA A 24 -4.63 0.43 11.89
C ALA A 24 -3.62 -0.37 12.72
N LEU A 25 -2.48 0.22 13.09
CA LEU A 25 -1.31 -0.50 13.58
C LEU A 25 -0.82 -0.05 14.97
N ALA A 26 -1.66 0.68 15.73
CA ALA A 26 -1.29 1.11 17.08
C ALA A 26 -0.98 -0.06 18.04
N HIS A 27 -1.54 -1.23 17.80
CA HIS A 27 -1.26 -2.46 18.55
C HIS A 27 0.10 -3.09 18.19
N VAL A 28 0.66 -2.76 17.03
CA VAL A 28 1.98 -3.22 16.55
C VAL A 28 3.05 -2.20 16.86
N PHE A 29 2.73 -0.92 16.63
CA PHE A 29 3.60 0.23 16.85
C PHE A 29 2.92 1.21 17.82
N PRO A 30 2.86 0.91 19.14
CA PRO A 30 2.32 1.85 20.10
C PRO A 30 3.03 3.20 20.00
N PRO A 31 2.30 4.33 19.75
CA PRO A 31 2.93 5.62 19.44
C PRO A 31 3.81 6.21 20.54
N ASP A 32 3.56 5.85 21.79
CA ASP A 32 4.36 6.24 22.95
C ASP A 32 5.73 5.54 23.01
N ARG A 33 5.86 4.37 22.38
CA ARG A 33 7.11 3.59 22.31
C ARG A 33 7.77 3.63 20.94
N TYR A 34 6.97 3.63 19.89
CA TYR A 34 7.40 3.59 18.49
C TYR A 34 6.66 4.68 17.71
N PRO A 35 7.03 5.95 17.87
CA PRO A 35 6.40 7.03 17.14
C PRO A 35 6.61 6.83 15.64
N PHE A 36 5.65 7.29 14.85
CA PHE A 36 5.72 7.19 13.40
C PHE A 36 7.01 7.87 12.88
N PRO A 37 7.87 7.16 12.14
CA PRO A 37 9.18 7.68 11.71
C PRO A 37 9.02 8.60 10.48
N ALA A 38 8.43 9.78 10.67
CA ALA A 38 7.99 10.66 9.60
C ALA A 38 9.11 11.03 8.60
N ASP A 39 10.31 11.31 9.08
CA ASP A 39 11.43 11.71 8.23
C ASP A 39 11.97 10.52 7.40
N ASP A 40 12.05 9.35 7.99
CA ASP A 40 12.49 8.13 7.29
C ASP A 40 11.45 7.68 6.26
N VAL A 41 10.17 7.81 6.57
CA VAL A 41 9.09 7.53 5.63
C VAL A 41 9.09 8.51 4.47
N LEU A 42 9.32 9.79 4.74
CA LEU A 42 9.45 10.81 3.69
C LEU A 42 10.63 10.49 2.75
N ALA A 43 11.79 10.13 3.32
CA ALA A 43 12.97 9.73 2.54
C ALA A 43 12.69 8.50 1.68
N ARG A 44 11.99 7.50 2.23
CA ARG A 44 11.59 6.33 1.45
C ARG A 44 10.65 6.70 0.30
N TRP A 45 9.66 7.59 0.50
CA TRP A 45 8.79 8.05 -0.58
C TRP A 45 9.57 8.77 -1.68
N ALA A 46 10.59 9.55 -1.33
CA ALA A 46 11.48 10.15 -2.32
C ALA A 46 12.15 9.09 -3.21
N LEU A 47 12.63 7.99 -2.62
CA LEU A 47 13.23 6.88 -3.36
C LEU A 47 12.21 6.13 -4.23
N VAL A 48 11.01 5.90 -3.70
CA VAL A 48 9.93 5.22 -4.44
C VAL A 48 9.50 6.03 -5.66
N LEU A 49 9.29 7.34 -5.50
CA LEU A 49 8.89 8.22 -6.60
C LEU A 49 9.99 8.38 -7.66
N ALA A 50 11.27 8.26 -7.28
CA ALA A 50 12.41 8.31 -8.18
C ALA A 50 12.70 6.98 -8.89
N ASP A 51 12.09 5.87 -8.44
CA ASP A 51 12.30 4.54 -9.03
C ASP A 51 11.54 4.41 -10.36
N PRO A 52 12.24 4.30 -11.51
CA PRO A 52 11.57 4.16 -12.81
C PRO A 52 10.82 2.84 -12.99
N GLY A 53 11.10 1.83 -12.15
CA GLY A 53 10.42 0.53 -12.15
C GLY A 53 9.12 0.53 -11.36
N ALA A 54 8.84 1.56 -10.59
CA ALA A 54 7.65 1.65 -9.75
C ALA A 54 6.70 2.76 -10.22
N VAL A 55 5.40 2.53 -10.05
CA VAL A 55 4.35 3.52 -10.27
C VAL A 55 3.55 3.66 -8.99
N THR A 56 3.33 4.88 -8.56
CA THR A 56 2.43 5.20 -7.45
C THR A 56 1.18 5.88 -7.98
N LEU A 57 0.04 5.27 -7.70
CA LEU A 57 -1.28 5.84 -7.98
C LEU A 57 -1.81 6.52 -6.72
N VAL A 58 -2.42 7.68 -6.89
CA VAL A 58 -3.01 8.45 -5.78
C VAL A 58 -4.44 8.86 -6.12
N LEU A 59 -5.25 8.98 -5.08
CA LEU A 59 -6.60 9.54 -5.14
C LEU A 59 -6.63 10.81 -4.29
N ASP A 60 -6.89 11.94 -4.94
CA ASP A 60 -7.02 13.24 -4.24
C ASP A 60 -8.32 13.33 -3.44
N ASP A 61 -8.26 14.00 -2.31
CA ASP A 61 -9.46 14.43 -1.60
C ASP A 61 -10.12 15.58 -2.38
N ARG A 62 -11.46 15.53 -2.48
CA ARG A 62 -12.22 16.55 -3.21
C ARG A 62 -12.30 17.89 -2.46
N TRP A 63 -12.10 17.85 -1.17
CA TRP A 63 -12.40 18.97 -0.27
C TRP A 63 -11.18 19.52 0.45
N GLN A 64 -10.07 18.80 0.43
CA GLN A 64 -8.85 19.13 1.15
C GLN A 64 -7.62 18.92 0.25
N GLU A 65 -6.53 19.60 0.59
CA GLU A 65 -5.23 19.38 -0.06
C GLU A 65 -4.54 18.11 0.48
N SER A 66 -5.24 16.99 0.52
CA SER A 66 -4.77 15.71 1.06
C SER A 66 -5.06 14.58 0.08
N LEU A 67 -4.50 13.41 0.36
CA LEU A 67 -4.79 12.19 -0.39
C LEU A 67 -5.75 11.31 0.39
N VAL A 68 -6.66 10.65 -0.33
CA VAL A 68 -7.60 9.67 0.21
C VAL A 68 -7.02 8.26 0.19
N ALA A 69 -6.27 7.92 -0.87
CA ALA A 69 -5.71 6.59 -1.07
C ALA A 69 -4.44 6.65 -1.92
N TYR A 70 -3.59 5.64 -1.77
CA TYR A 70 -2.51 5.36 -2.71
C TYR A 70 -2.32 3.86 -2.91
N ALA A 71 -1.76 3.49 -4.07
CA ALA A 71 -1.24 2.17 -4.35
C ALA A 71 0.04 2.28 -5.17
N THR A 72 1.10 1.62 -4.74
CA THR A 72 2.37 1.54 -5.50
C THR A 72 2.58 0.12 -5.99
N TYR A 73 2.90 -0.02 -7.26
CA TYR A 73 3.20 -1.31 -7.87
C TYR A 73 4.44 -1.24 -8.77
N ASP A 74 5.04 -2.38 -9.01
CA ASP A 74 6.05 -2.62 -10.04
C ASP A 74 5.61 -3.78 -10.93
N ASP A 75 6.50 -4.39 -11.71
CA ASP A 75 6.14 -5.50 -12.60
C ASP A 75 5.83 -6.81 -11.86
N HIS A 76 6.12 -6.90 -10.57
CA HIS A 76 6.02 -8.14 -9.80
C HIS A 76 5.18 -8.00 -8.52
N SER A 77 5.06 -6.79 -7.98
CA SER A 77 4.51 -6.61 -6.63
C SER A 77 3.63 -5.38 -6.48
N LEU A 78 2.66 -5.52 -5.58
CA LEU A 78 1.96 -4.40 -4.95
C LEU A 78 2.79 -4.00 -3.73
N ARG A 79 3.50 -2.87 -3.81
CA ARG A 79 4.52 -2.49 -2.82
C ARG A 79 3.96 -1.73 -1.63
N HIS A 80 3.03 -0.81 -1.87
CA HIS A 80 2.43 0.05 -0.85
C HIS A 80 0.96 0.27 -1.15
N LEU A 81 0.14 0.25 -0.11
CA LEU A 81 -1.29 0.49 -0.19
C LEU A 81 -1.77 1.14 1.10
N ALA A 82 -2.51 2.22 1.00
CA ALA A 82 -3.25 2.77 2.13
C ALA A 82 -4.49 3.52 1.68
N VAL A 83 -5.47 3.57 2.57
CA VAL A 83 -6.68 4.40 2.48
C VAL A 83 -6.79 5.20 3.79
N HIS A 84 -7.10 6.48 3.67
CA HIS A 84 -7.32 7.34 4.84
C HIS A 84 -8.45 6.75 5.71
N PRO A 85 -8.29 6.72 7.04
CA PRO A 85 -9.28 6.10 7.94
C PRO A 85 -10.70 6.63 7.78
N ASP A 86 -10.88 7.91 7.50
CA ASP A 86 -12.19 8.54 7.31
C ASP A 86 -12.95 8.00 6.09
N TYR A 87 -12.25 7.33 5.18
CA TYR A 87 -12.81 6.74 3.95
C TYR A 87 -12.83 5.22 3.97
N TRP A 88 -12.59 4.59 5.13
CA TRP A 88 -12.69 3.16 5.26
C TRP A 88 -14.14 2.67 5.10
N GLY A 89 -14.31 1.47 4.57
CA GLY A 89 -15.63 0.86 4.36
C GLY A 89 -16.32 1.28 3.06
N GLU A 90 -15.68 2.11 2.24
CA GLU A 90 -16.22 2.58 0.95
C GLU A 90 -15.70 1.77 -0.26
N GLY A 91 -14.91 0.73 -0.01
CA GLY A 91 -14.35 -0.13 -1.07
C GLY A 91 -13.15 0.45 -1.82
N LEU A 92 -12.57 1.55 -1.35
CA LEU A 92 -11.47 2.22 -2.05
C LEU A 92 -10.18 1.39 -2.11
N ALA A 93 -9.89 0.59 -1.08
CA ALA A 93 -8.74 -0.32 -1.13
C ALA A 93 -8.90 -1.36 -2.24
N THR A 94 -10.09 -1.91 -2.42
CA THR A 94 -10.39 -2.83 -3.52
C THR A 94 -10.19 -2.15 -4.88
N VAL A 95 -10.71 -0.94 -5.06
CA VAL A 95 -10.53 -0.17 -6.30
C VAL A 95 -9.05 0.11 -6.56
N ALA A 96 -8.29 0.50 -5.54
CA ALA A 96 -6.86 0.76 -5.68
C ALA A 96 -6.08 -0.50 -6.10
N ILE A 97 -6.36 -1.63 -5.47
CA ILE A 97 -5.73 -2.92 -5.79
C ILE A 97 -6.05 -3.33 -7.23
N GLU A 98 -7.34 -3.32 -7.60
CA GLU A 98 -7.75 -3.74 -8.96
C GLU A 98 -7.21 -2.79 -10.03
N THR A 99 -7.12 -1.50 -9.76
CA THR A 99 -6.49 -0.52 -10.66
C THR A 99 -5.01 -0.84 -10.87
N ALA A 100 -4.28 -1.14 -9.78
CA ALA A 100 -2.86 -1.52 -9.87
C ALA A 100 -2.68 -2.85 -10.63
N LEU A 101 -3.49 -3.87 -10.32
CA LEU A 101 -3.41 -5.17 -11.00
C LEU A 101 -3.73 -5.06 -12.49
N HIS A 102 -4.71 -4.24 -12.86
CA HIS A 102 -5.01 -3.97 -14.26
C HIS A 102 -3.82 -3.31 -14.98
N ALA A 103 -3.18 -2.34 -14.36
CA ALA A 103 -1.99 -1.70 -14.93
C ALA A 103 -0.81 -2.68 -15.07
N MET A 104 -0.65 -3.59 -14.10
CA MET A 104 0.34 -4.67 -14.18
C MET A 104 0.03 -5.65 -15.33
N ASP A 105 -1.25 -6.03 -15.53
CA ASP A 105 -1.69 -6.86 -16.65
C ASP A 105 -1.36 -6.23 -18.00
N VAL A 106 -1.63 -4.94 -18.16
CA VAL A 106 -1.29 -4.17 -19.39
C VAL A 106 0.21 -4.21 -19.67
N ARG A 107 1.04 -4.29 -18.63
CA ARG A 107 2.52 -4.41 -18.75
C ARG A 107 2.99 -5.86 -18.97
N GLY A 108 2.08 -6.83 -18.98
CA GLY A 108 2.36 -8.24 -19.22
C GLY A 108 2.61 -9.07 -17.96
N SER A 109 2.37 -8.55 -16.77
CA SER A 109 2.48 -9.30 -15.52
C SER A 109 1.37 -10.34 -15.42
N THR A 110 1.70 -11.56 -14.97
CA THR A 110 0.74 -12.66 -14.83
C THR A 110 0.40 -12.99 -13.38
N SER A 111 1.19 -12.47 -12.45
CA SER A 111 0.97 -12.61 -11.01
C SER A 111 1.56 -11.43 -10.28
N ALA A 112 1.09 -11.21 -9.05
CA ALA A 112 1.61 -10.21 -8.15
C ALA A 112 1.87 -10.81 -6.77
N THR A 113 2.85 -10.25 -6.07
CA THR A 113 3.10 -10.52 -4.66
C THR A 113 2.93 -9.26 -3.84
N LEU A 114 2.75 -9.40 -2.54
CA LEU A 114 2.80 -8.32 -1.58
C LEU A 114 3.29 -8.82 -0.23
N TRP A 115 3.83 -7.90 0.57
CA TRP A 115 4.17 -8.14 1.96
C TRP A 115 3.21 -7.38 2.87
N CYS A 116 2.74 -8.05 3.91
CA CYS A 116 1.80 -7.50 4.88
C CYS A 116 2.23 -7.89 6.29
N LEU A 117 2.13 -6.96 7.24
CA LEU A 117 2.34 -7.30 8.65
C LEU A 117 1.39 -8.42 9.07
N LYS A 118 1.94 -9.46 9.69
CA LYS A 118 1.15 -10.60 10.19
C LYS A 118 0.02 -10.15 11.13
N ALA A 119 0.28 -9.13 11.92
CA ALA A 119 -0.68 -8.56 12.88
C ALA A 119 -1.61 -7.50 12.27
N ASN A 120 -1.49 -7.17 10.99
CA ASN A 120 -2.42 -6.30 10.29
C ASN A 120 -3.66 -7.09 9.84
N HIS A 121 -4.54 -7.40 10.79
CA HIS A 121 -5.69 -8.26 10.56
C HIS A 121 -6.68 -7.67 9.57
N ARG A 122 -6.83 -6.34 9.54
CA ARG A 122 -7.72 -5.65 8.61
C ARG A 122 -7.28 -5.85 7.16
N ALA A 123 -6.01 -5.60 6.86
CA ALA A 123 -5.46 -5.79 5.52
C ALA A 123 -5.50 -7.26 5.10
N ARG A 124 -5.15 -8.18 5.99
CA ARG A 124 -5.16 -9.61 5.70
C ARG A 124 -6.53 -10.13 5.34
N ARG A 125 -7.57 -9.71 6.06
CA ARG A 125 -8.97 -10.07 5.71
C ARG A 125 -9.35 -9.58 4.32
N LEU A 126 -8.93 -8.37 3.94
CA LEU A 126 -9.15 -7.84 2.60
C LEU A 126 -8.44 -8.68 1.53
N TYR A 127 -7.16 -8.99 1.73
CA TYR A 127 -6.41 -9.81 0.77
C TYR A 127 -7.00 -11.21 0.64
N ASP A 128 -7.37 -11.86 1.73
CA ASP A 128 -8.04 -13.17 1.70
C ASP A 128 -9.35 -13.09 0.91
N PHE A 129 -10.15 -12.06 1.13
CA PHE A 129 -11.42 -11.85 0.42
C PHE A 129 -11.21 -11.62 -1.09
N LEU A 130 -10.14 -10.91 -1.47
CA LEU A 130 -9.81 -10.63 -2.87
C LEU A 130 -9.05 -11.76 -3.57
N GLY A 131 -8.90 -12.91 -2.95
CA GLY A 131 -8.32 -14.10 -3.56
C GLY A 131 -6.80 -14.17 -3.52
N TRP A 132 -6.14 -13.32 -2.71
CA TRP A 132 -4.73 -13.45 -2.44
C TRP A 132 -4.47 -14.64 -1.52
N ARG A 133 -3.35 -15.32 -1.69
CA ARG A 133 -2.96 -16.50 -0.90
C ARG A 133 -1.59 -16.30 -0.29
N MET A 134 -1.43 -16.74 0.96
CA MET A 134 -0.13 -16.77 1.62
C MET A 134 0.81 -17.74 0.92
N THR A 135 2.06 -17.30 0.69
CA THR A 135 3.12 -18.16 0.09
C THR A 135 3.84 -19.00 1.12
N GLY A 136 3.77 -18.63 2.40
CA GLY A 136 4.55 -19.23 3.49
C GLY A 136 5.85 -18.46 3.79
N GLU A 137 6.27 -17.54 2.93
CA GLU A 137 7.45 -16.72 3.17
C GLU A 137 7.18 -15.67 4.26
N ARG A 138 8.21 -15.40 5.07
CA ARG A 138 8.20 -14.45 6.19
C ARG A 138 9.48 -13.64 6.18
N ARG A 139 9.38 -12.40 6.69
CA ARG A 139 10.53 -11.53 6.91
C ARG A 139 10.26 -10.57 8.08
N PRO A 140 11.30 -10.00 8.72
CA PRO A 140 11.09 -8.88 9.63
C PRO A 140 10.74 -7.61 8.84
N ALA A 141 9.81 -6.80 9.38
CA ALA A 141 9.54 -5.48 8.84
C ALA A 141 10.76 -4.55 9.04
N PRO A 142 10.99 -3.58 8.17
CA PRO A 142 12.14 -2.68 8.28
C PRO A 142 12.07 -1.71 9.46
N TRP A 143 10.88 -1.51 10.02
CA TRP A 143 10.65 -0.55 11.11
C TRP A 143 10.72 -1.22 12.48
N THR A 144 11.39 -0.55 13.43
CA THR A 144 11.42 -1.01 14.83
C THR A 144 9.99 -1.11 15.40
N PRO A 145 9.61 -2.20 16.07
CA PRO A 145 10.39 -3.33 16.58
C PRO A 145 10.57 -4.51 15.62
N HIS A 146 10.50 -4.31 14.34
CA HIS A 146 10.68 -5.32 13.29
C HIS A 146 9.68 -6.48 13.37
N PRO A 147 8.36 -6.19 13.44
CA PRO A 147 7.35 -7.24 13.48
C PRO A 147 7.41 -8.10 12.21
N VAL A 148 6.85 -9.31 12.32
CA VAL A 148 6.84 -10.25 11.18
C VAL A 148 5.91 -9.75 10.08
N GLU A 149 6.43 -9.76 8.85
CA GLU A 149 5.64 -9.66 7.63
C GLU A 149 5.45 -11.03 7.00
N VAL A 150 4.31 -11.24 6.34
CA VAL A 150 3.98 -12.43 5.57
C VAL A 150 3.74 -12.04 4.11
N GLU A 151 4.13 -12.94 3.20
CA GLU A 151 3.95 -12.72 1.78
C GLU A 151 2.64 -13.33 1.30
N TYR A 152 1.95 -12.60 0.43
CA TYR A 152 0.79 -13.03 -0.33
C TYR A 152 1.09 -13.00 -1.83
N THR A 153 0.41 -13.85 -2.58
CA THR A 153 0.45 -13.85 -4.04
C THR A 153 -0.95 -13.97 -4.62
N ARG A 154 -1.14 -13.41 -5.80
CA ARG A 154 -2.37 -13.53 -6.58
C ARG A 154 -2.04 -13.63 -8.07
N LEU A 155 -2.77 -14.49 -8.78
CA LEU A 155 -2.78 -14.48 -10.24
C LEU A 155 -3.51 -13.24 -10.76
N ILE A 156 -2.96 -12.63 -11.79
CA ILE A 156 -3.61 -11.55 -12.52
C ILE A 156 -4.41 -12.20 -13.64
N VAL A 157 -5.74 -12.09 -13.55
CA VAL A 157 -6.62 -12.61 -14.59
C VAL A 157 -6.63 -11.59 -15.73
N ALA A 158 -6.18 -12.03 -16.93
CA ALA A 158 -6.22 -11.19 -18.13
C ALA A 158 -7.66 -10.71 -18.35
N SER A 159 -7.83 -9.40 -18.52
CA SER A 159 -9.10 -8.86 -19.00
C SER A 159 -9.36 -9.43 -20.39
N ASP A 160 -10.53 -9.98 -20.64
CA ASP A 160 -10.92 -10.41 -21.97
C ASP A 160 -10.71 -9.23 -22.94
N ARG A 161 -9.72 -9.34 -23.81
CA ARG A 161 -9.39 -8.33 -24.80
C ARG A 161 -10.34 -8.44 -26.01
#